data_30ddbb0f784caa5e47e32b8a2a8b22c5
#
_entry.id   30ddbb0f784caa5e47e32b8a2a8b22c5
#
_cell.length_a   1.000
_cell.length_b   1.000
_cell.length_c   1.000
_cell.angle_alpha   90.00
_cell.angle_beta   90.00
_cell.angle_gamma   90.00
#
_symmetry.space_group_name_H-M   'P 1'
#
loop_
_entity.id
_entity.type
_entity.pdbx_description
1 polymer ?
#
loop_
_entity_poly.entity_id
_entity_poly.type
_entity_poly.pdbx_seq_one_letter_code
_entity_poly.pdbx_strand_id
1 'polypeptide(L)'
;MRLADAVFCALLGHRPSAKRTPWGLQQRIAALRLRGVADDDGGLWHRTLDELDACAAAYAAYALATGTGCWVGDPREGVIVLPVAELAARYEKLPPPARLPLA
;
A
#
# COMPACT_ATOMS: atom_id res chain seq x y z
N MET A 1 -8.00 -5.00 -10.43
CA MET A 1 -7.36 -4.67 -9.13
C MET A 1 -7.75 -3.25 -8.76
N ARG A 2 -8.14 -3.03 -7.52
CA ARG A 2 -8.44 -1.69 -7.02
C ARG A 2 -7.15 -0.86 -6.90
N LEU A 3 -7.28 0.47 -7.02
CA LEU A 3 -6.13 1.37 -6.91
C LEU A 3 -5.35 1.15 -5.61
N ALA A 4 -6.03 1.10 -4.47
CA ALA A 4 -5.36 0.92 -3.17
C ALA A 4 -4.61 -0.41 -3.10
N ASP A 5 -5.16 -1.48 -3.66
CA ASP A 5 -4.49 -2.77 -3.69
C ASP A 5 -3.21 -2.71 -4.52
N ALA A 6 -3.25 -2.01 -5.66
CA ALA A 6 -2.06 -1.81 -6.48
C ALA A 6 -0.97 -1.03 -5.73
N VAL A 7 -1.36 0.00 -4.98
CA VAL A 7 -0.43 0.78 -4.17
C VAL A 7 0.22 -0.09 -3.09
N PHE A 8 -0.56 -0.90 -2.38
CA PHE A 8 -0.01 -1.78 -1.35
C PHE A 8 0.89 -2.87 -1.94
N CYS A 9 0.54 -3.43 -3.11
CA CYS A 9 1.43 -4.37 -3.81
C CYS A 9 2.78 -3.72 -4.11
N ALA A 10 2.76 -2.49 -4.61
CA ALA A 10 3.98 -1.77 -4.95
C ALA A 10 4.83 -1.48 -3.70
N LEU A 11 4.20 -1.04 -2.61
CA LEU A 11 4.92 -0.74 -1.36
C LEU A 11 5.54 -1.98 -0.73
N LEU A 12 4.82 -3.10 -0.75
CA LEU A 12 5.25 -4.33 -0.12
C LEU A 12 6.19 -5.17 -1.00
N GLY A 13 6.13 -4.99 -2.33
CA GLY A 13 6.85 -5.84 -3.26
C GLY A 13 6.18 -7.18 -3.51
N HIS A 14 5.00 -7.40 -2.96
CA HIS A 14 4.17 -8.59 -3.15
C HIS A 14 2.72 -8.26 -2.86
N ARG A 15 1.80 -9.14 -3.25
CA ARG A 15 0.39 -8.91 -2.93
C ARG A 15 0.13 -9.14 -1.45
N PRO A 16 -0.57 -8.23 -0.77
CA PRO A 16 -0.89 -8.44 0.64
C PRO A 16 -1.94 -9.53 0.82
N SER A 17 -1.99 -10.09 2.02
CA SER A 17 -3.06 -11.00 2.42
C SER A 17 -4.40 -10.27 2.47
N ALA A 18 -5.49 -11.00 2.55
CA ALA A 18 -6.83 -10.41 2.54
C ALA A 18 -6.96 -9.32 3.61
N LYS A 19 -7.52 -8.17 3.22
CA LYS A 19 -7.53 -6.98 4.07
C LYS A 19 -8.35 -7.09 5.36
N ARG A 20 -9.27 -8.05 5.41
CA ARG A 20 -10.09 -8.29 6.61
C ARG A 20 -9.46 -9.31 7.55
N THR A 21 -8.28 -9.83 7.23
CA THR A 21 -7.55 -10.71 8.13
C THR A 21 -6.57 -9.88 8.98
N PRO A 22 -6.25 -10.34 10.21
CA PRO A 22 -5.27 -9.62 11.04
C PRO A 22 -3.92 -9.44 10.34
N TRP A 23 -3.44 -10.46 9.66
CA TRP A 23 -2.17 -10.38 8.94
C TRP A 23 -2.24 -9.40 7.77
N GLY A 24 -3.31 -9.43 7.00
CA GLY A 24 -3.50 -8.50 5.88
C GLY A 24 -3.57 -7.04 6.34
N LEU A 25 -4.24 -6.78 7.44
CA LEU A 25 -4.30 -5.46 8.05
C LEU A 25 -2.91 -5.00 8.51
N GLN A 26 -2.19 -5.88 9.21
CA GLN A 26 -0.84 -5.56 9.69
C GLN A 26 0.13 -5.26 8.55
N GLN A 27 0.06 -6.00 7.46
CA GLN A 27 0.88 -5.74 6.28
C GLN A 27 0.65 -4.34 5.72
N ARG A 28 -0.60 -3.92 5.62
CA ARG A 28 -0.96 -2.61 5.08
C ARG A 28 -0.50 -1.48 5.99
N ILE A 29 -0.73 -1.61 7.27
CA ILE A 29 -0.29 -0.62 8.26
C ILE A 29 1.24 -0.51 8.27
N ALA A 30 1.95 -1.63 8.27
CA ALA A 30 3.41 -1.65 8.24
C ALA A 30 3.95 -0.99 6.97
N ALA A 31 3.32 -1.23 5.83
CA ALA A 31 3.73 -0.61 4.57
C ALA A 31 3.66 0.92 4.64
N LEU A 32 2.59 1.47 5.22
CA LEU A 32 2.42 2.91 5.37
C LEU A 32 3.40 3.49 6.39
N ARG A 33 3.58 2.82 7.53
CA ARG A 33 4.48 3.29 8.58
C ARG A 33 5.94 3.31 8.11
N LEU A 34 6.36 2.31 7.36
CA LEU A 34 7.73 2.27 6.82
C LEU A 34 8.00 3.41 5.85
N ARG A 35 6.97 3.98 5.26
CA ARG A 35 7.11 5.12 4.35
C ARG A 35 6.93 6.47 5.06
N GLY A 36 6.82 6.45 6.38
CA GLY A 36 6.72 7.68 7.16
C GLY A 36 5.33 8.29 7.23
N VAL A 37 4.30 7.55 6.86
CA VAL A 37 2.93 8.01 7.08
C VAL A 37 2.71 8.12 8.59
N ALA A 38 2.27 9.30 9.04
CA ALA A 38 2.15 9.59 10.46
C ALA A 38 1.18 8.63 11.14
N ASP A 39 1.60 8.10 12.26
CA ASP A 39 0.84 7.14 13.05
C ASP A 39 1.05 7.45 14.54
N ASP A 40 0.72 8.67 14.92
CA ASP A 40 0.80 9.09 16.30
C ASP A 40 -0.20 8.29 17.13
N ASP A 41 0.23 7.77 18.26
CA ASP A 41 -0.60 6.97 19.18
C ASP A 41 -1.22 5.73 18.52
N GLY A 42 -0.58 5.16 17.51
CA GLY A 42 -1.10 3.99 16.82
C GLY A 42 -2.35 4.27 16.01
N GLY A 43 -2.49 5.50 15.49
CA GLY A 43 -3.69 5.98 14.82
C GLY A 43 -4.11 5.15 13.61
N LEU A 44 -3.16 4.55 12.88
CA LEU A 44 -3.50 3.72 11.74
C LEU A 44 -4.30 2.48 12.13
N TRP A 45 -4.10 1.94 13.33
CA TRP A 45 -4.86 0.80 13.85
C TRP A 45 -6.31 1.16 14.16
N HIS A 46 -6.62 2.44 14.32
CA HIS A 46 -7.96 2.94 14.60
C HIS A 46 -8.69 3.43 13.35
N ARG A 47 -8.04 3.35 12.18
CA ARG A 47 -8.63 3.79 10.93
C ARG A 47 -9.45 2.67 10.29
N THR A 48 -10.49 3.05 9.56
CA THR A 48 -11.24 2.10 8.75
C THR A 48 -10.39 1.64 7.57
N LEU A 49 -10.79 0.54 6.93
CA LEU A 49 -10.12 0.07 5.72
C LEU A 49 -10.17 1.11 4.62
N ASP A 50 -11.29 1.83 4.48
CA ASP A 50 -11.42 2.90 3.48
C ASP A 50 -10.47 4.06 3.77
N GLU A 51 -10.28 4.38 5.05
CA GLU A 51 -9.33 5.42 5.44
C GLU A 51 -7.88 4.99 5.17
N LEU A 52 -7.54 3.73 5.40
CA LEU A 52 -6.22 3.20 5.06
C LEU A 52 -5.98 3.23 3.55
N ASP A 53 -6.98 2.89 2.76
CA ASP A 53 -6.93 2.96 1.31
C ASP A 53 -6.73 4.41 0.84
N ALA A 54 -7.39 5.37 1.49
CA ALA A 54 -7.21 6.79 1.21
C ALA A 54 -5.78 7.25 1.56
N CYS A 55 -5.22 6.77 2.66
CA CYS A 55 -3.82 7.05 3.03
C CYS A 55 -2.86 6.52 1.97
N ALA A 56 -3.11 5.32 1.46
CA ALA A 56 -2.28 4.71 0.41
C ALA A 56 -2.32 5.54 -0.88
N ALA A 57 -3.51 5.98 -1.29
CA ALA A 57 -3.67 6.81 -2.48
C ALA A 57 -2.97 8.17 -2.32
N ALA A 58 -3.10 8.79 -1.15
CA ALA A 58 -2.45 10.06 -0.85
C ALA A 58 -0.92 9.92 -0.86
N TYR A 59 -0.41 8.83 -0.30
CA TYR A 59 1.03 8.58 -0.32
C TYR A 59 1.53 8.37 -1.75
N ALA A 60 0.80 7.66 -2.60
CA ALA A 60 1.19 7.47 -3.99
C ALA A 60 1.29 8.81 -4.74
N ALA A 61 0.34 9.71 -4.53
CA ALA A 61 0.37 11.04 -5.12
C ALA A 61 1.58 11.85 -4.62
N TYR A 62 1.87 11.78 -3.32
CA TYR A 62 3.05 12.42 -2.74
C TYR A 62 4.34 11.88 -3.35
N ALA A 63 4.45 10.56 -3.50
CA ALA A 63 5.63 9.93 -4.09
C ALA A 63 5.84 10.37 -5.55
N LEU A 64 4.77 10.47 -6.33
CA LEU A 64 4.87 10.97 -7.69
C LEU A 64 5.38 12.41 -7.70
N ALA A 65 4.82 13.27 -6.85
CA ALA A 65 5.19 14.68 -6.78
C ALA A 65 6.65 14.89 -6.34
N THR A 66 7.18 13.99 -5.52
CA THR A 66 8.56 14.07 -5.01
C THR A 66 9.57 13.26 -5.82
N GLY A 67 9.15 12.65 -6.92
CA GLY A 67 10.05 11.97 -7.84
C GLY A 67 10.33 10.51 -7.52
N THR A 68 9.64 9.92 -6.54
CA THR A 68 9.81 8.51 -6.17
C THR A 68 8.66 7.62 -6.60
N GLY A 69 7.67 8.20 -7.27
CA GLY A 69 6.53 7.47 -7.79
C GLY A 69 6.60 7.27 -9.30
N CYS A 70 5.65 6.53 -9.83
CA CYS A 70 5.45 6.36 -11.26
C CYS A 70 3.96 6.31 -11.58
N TRP A 71 3.63 6.31 -12.85
CA TRP A 71 2.25 6.12 -13.28
C TRP A 71 2.19 5.14 -14.44
N VAL A 72 1.08 4.45 -14.55
CA VAL A 72 0.82 3.50 -15.64
C VAL A 72 -0.57 3.77 -16.21
N GLY A 73 -0.76 3.42 -17.47
CA GLY A 73 -2.03 3.59 -18.15
C GLY A 73 -1.94 4.60 -19.29
N ASP A 74 -3.09 4.83 -19.93
CA ASP A 74 -3.24 5.80 -21.02
C ASP A 74 -3.78 7.11 -20.44
N PRO A 75 -3.05 8.24 -20.60
CA PRO A 75 -3.55 9.54 -20.09
C PRO A 75 -4.95 9.91 -20.59
N ARG A 76 -5.38 9.40 -21.74
CA ARG A 76 -6.70 9.67 -22.27
C ARG A 76 -7.81 8.86 -21.62
N GLU A 77 -7.47 7.71 -21.05
CA GLU A 77 -8.44 6.81 -20.41
C GLU A 77 -8.32 6.84 -18.89
N GLY A 78 -7.21 7.31 -18.39
CA GLY A 78 -6.91 7.37 -16.97
C GLY A 78 -5.60 6.67 -16.64
N VAL A 79 -4.94 7.16 -15.60
CA VAL A 79 -3.67 6.61 -15.14
C VAL A 79 -3.80 6.18 -13.68
N ILE A 80 -2.99 5.20 -13.30
CA ILE A 80 -2.83 4.78 -11.91
C ILE A 80 -1.47 5.28 -11.44
N VAL A 81 -1.47 6.03 -10.35
CA VAL A 81 -0.25 6.54 -9.72
C VAL A 81 0.21 5.57 -8.66
N LEU A 82 1.48 5.23 -8.68
CA LEU A 82 2.06 4.24 -7.79
C LEU A 82 3.26 4.81 -7.04
N PRO A 83 3.50 4.38 -5.80
CA PRO A 83 4.50 5.00 -4.91
C PRO A 83 5.91 4.46 -5.06
N VAL A 84 6.24 3.87 -6.20
CA VAL A 84 7.56 3.30 -6.50
C VAL A 84 8.03 3.80 -7.85
N ALA A 85 9.34 3.89 -8.05
CA ALA A 85 9.90 4.37 -9.31
C ALA A 85 9.67 3.40 -10.46
N GLU A 86 9.69 2.11 -10.18
CA GLU A 86 9.46 1.06 -11.17
C GLU A 86 8.56 -0.02 -10.60
N LEU A 87 7.69 -0.56 -11.46
CA LEU A 87 6.85 -1.70 -11.09
C LEU A 87 7.58 -3.00 -11.34
N ALA A 88 7.37 -3.97 -10.44
CA ALA A 88 7.75 -5.34 -10.73
C ALA A 88 6.88 -5.90 -11.86
N ALA A 89 7.43 -6.81 -12.66
CA ALA A 89 6.68 -7.45 -13.71
C ALA A 89 5.50 -8.25 -13.17
N ARG A 90 5.62 -8.72 -11.93
CA ARG A 90 4.61 -9.56 -11.29
C ARG A 90 4.70 -9.43 -9.77
N TYR A 91 3.55 -9.45 -9.12
CA TYR A 91 3.46 -9.48 -7.66
C TYR A 91 2.79 -10.77 -7.22
N GLU A 92 3.47 -11.51 -6.36
CA GLU A 92 2.95 -12.78 -5.83
C GLU A 92 2.46 -12.59 -4.40
N LYS A 93 1.46 -13.39 -4.04
CA LYS A 93 0.95 -13.41 -2.68
C LYS A 93 1.81 -14.35 -1.84
N LEU A 94 2.40 -13.83 -0.77
CA LEU A 94 3.16 -14.64 0.16
C LEU A 94 2.23 -15.28 1.18
N PRO A 95 2.53 -16.51 1.64
CA PRO A 95 1.74 -17.12 2.70
C PRO A 95 1.95 -16.34 4.00
N PRO A 96 0.91 -16.24 4.85
CA PRO A 96 1.07 -15.60 6.16
C PRO A 96 2.03 -16.44 7.02
N PRO A 97 2.75 -15.81 7.96
CA PRO A 97 3.58 -16.57 8.89
C PRO A 97 2.70 -17.45 9.80
N ALA A 98 3.29 -18.51 10.36
CA ALA A 98 2.59 -19.37 11.30
C ALA A 98 2.14 -18.58 12.54
N ARG A 99 2.82 -17.50 12.84
CA ARG A 99 2.52 -16.63 13.98
C ARG A 99 2.68 -15.18 13.51
N LEU A 100 1.69 -14.32 13.82
CA LEU A 100 1.78 -12.91 13.48
C LEU A 100 2.91 -12.26 14.29
N PRO A 101 3.73 -11.38 13.65
CA PRO A 101 4.68 -10.61 14.41
C PRO A 101 3.96 -9.63 15.34
N LEU A 102 4.55 -9.38 16.50
CA LEU A 102 4.04 -8.39 17.43
C LEU A 102 4.27 -6.98 16.86
N ALA A 103 3.25 -6.17 16.93
CA ALA A 103 3.31 -4.80 16.44
C ALA A 103 4.19 -3.91 17.32
#